data_b6bc824ee83763c3da7fb9d67d406f69
#
_entry.id   b6bc824ee83763c3da7fb9d67d406f69
#
_cell.length_a   1.000
_cell.length_b   1.000
_cell.length_c   1.000
_cell.angle_alpha   90.00
_cell.angle_beta   90.00
_cell.angle_gamma   90.00
#
_symmetry.space_group_name_H-M   'P 1'
#
loop_
_entity.id
_entity.type
_entity.pdbx_description
1 polymer ?
#
loop_
_entity_poly.entity_id
_entity_poly.type
_entity_poly.pdbx_seq_one_letter_code
_entity_poly.pdbx_strand_id
1 'polypeptide(L)'
;VGDIDVDKVEAAVKRIFADIPAPVNPAKREYTEVADNDKPLVSIATDKEASNMVLSIFYKHDKMPKELYATAAGLMKDYMENVVETMINERFAEMMQKADPPFVAAQASDGDFMIAKTKGAFTVAALVKEGEIDKALDALVTETERVKRYGFTASEYDRARINVLKQYESLFNAVSYTH
;
A
#
# COMPACT_ATOMS: atom_id res chain seq x y z
N VAL A 1 12.91 -22.77 -1.51
CA VAL A 1 11.68 -23.52 -1.27
C VAL A 1 11.53 -24.56 -2.39
N GLY A 2 11.33 -25.83 -2.02
CA GLY A 2 11.19 -26.96 -2.96
C GLY A 2 11.97 -28.18 -2.49
N ASP A 3 11.90 -29.27 -3.28
CA ASP A 3 12.68 -30.49 -3.05
C ASP A 3 14.13 -30.26 -3.49
N ILE A 4 14.94 -29.74 -2.57
CA ILE A 4 16.35 -29.40 -2.80
C ILE A 4 17.24 -30.06 -1.77
N ASP A 5 18.46 -30.42 -2.19
CA ASP A 5 19.55 -30.83 -1.31
C ASP A 5 20.21 -29.53 -0.76
N VAL A 6 19.93 -29.24 0.51
CA VAL A 6 20.36 -28.00 1.17
C VAL A 6 21.86 -27.84 1.15
N ASP A 7 22.63 -28.92 1.40
CA ASP A 7 24.10 -28.88 1.46
C ASP A 7 24.70 -28.57 0.08
N LYS A 8 24.14 -29.15 -0.97
CA LYS A 8 24.57 -28.85 -2.35
C LYS A 8 24.25 -27.43 -2.77
N VAL A 9 23.07 -26.92 -2.39
CA VAL A 9 22.69 -25.53 -2.71
C VAL A 9 23.56 -24.56 -1.94
N GLU A 10 23.81 -24.80 -0.65
CA GLU A 10 24.71 -23.96 0.16
C GLU A 10 26.11 -23.93 -0.41
N ALA A 11 26.67 -25.11 -0.75
CA ALA A 11 27.99 -25.21 -1.38
C ALA A 11 28.04 -24.48 -2.73
N ALA A 12 26.99 -24.58 -3.54
CA ALA A 12 26.90 -23.86 -4.83
C ALA A 12 26.85 -22.34 -4.63
N VAL A 13 26.05 -21.85 -3.69
CA VAL A 13 25.97 -20.41 -3.33
C VAL A 13 27.33 -19.90 -2.86
N LYS A 14 27.97 -20.59 -1.92
CA LYS A 14 29.31 -20.21 -1.44
C LYS A 14 30.32 -20.16 -2.59
N ARG A 15 30.32 -21.14 -3.47
CA ARG A 15 31.25 -21.18 -4.62
C ARG A 15 31.00 -20.05 -5.63
N ILE A 16 29.73 -19.76 -5.96
CA ILE A 16 29.36 -18.75 -6.98
C ILE A 16 29.64 -17.34 -6.47
N PHE A 17 29.40 -17.08 -5.19
CA PHE A 17 29.53 -15.75 -4.62
C PHE A 17 30.82 -15.51 -3.82
N ALA A 18 31.70 -16.52 -3.73
CA ALA A 18 32.97 -16.41 -2.99
C ALA A 18 33.89 -15.29 -3.50
N ASP A 19 33.89 -15.07 -4.82
CA ASP A 19 34.76 -14.10 -5.49
C ASP A 19 34.21 -12.67 -5.47
N ILE A 20 33.02 -12.46 -4.90
CA ILE A 20 32.45 -11.10 -4.75
C ILE A 20 33.12 -10.44 -3.55
N PRO A 21 34.01 -9.45 -3.76
CA PRO A 21 34.69 -8.82 -2.64
C PRO A 21 33.73 -8.04 -1.78
N ALA A 22 33.89 -8.10 -0.47
CA ALA A 22 33.21 -7.20 0.43
C ALA A 22 33.61 -5.75 0.09
N PRO A 23 32.66 -4.81 0.01
CA PRO A 23 32.99 -3.43 -0.33
C PRO A 23 33.89 -2.82 0.75
N VAL A 24 35.02 -2.25 0.33
CA VAL A 24 35.91 -1.48 1.20
C VAL A 24 35.41 -0.04 1.22
N ASN A 25 35.06 0.45 2.40
CA ASN A 25 34.49 1.78 2.58
C ASN A 25 33.26 2.05 1.67
N PRO A 26 32.17 1.29 1.80
CA PRO A 26 31.00 1.49 0.96
C PRO A 26 30.47 2.92 1.15
N ALA A 27 30.06 3.55 0.05
CA ALA A 27 29.43 4.85 0.11
C ALA A 27 28.21 4.83 1.05
N LYS A 28 28.11 5.83 1.89
CA LYS A 28 26.95 5.98 2.77
C LYS A 28 25.69 6.15 1.89
N ARG A 29 24.65 5.37 2.20
CA ARG A 29 23.38 5.52 1.49
C ARG A 29 22.76 6.86 1.88
N GLU A 30 22.53 7.70 0.90
CA GLU A 30 21.81 8.96 1.06
C GLU A 30 20.33 8.75 0.78
N TYR A 31 19.50 9.39 1.59
CA TYR A 31 18.04 9.40 1.40
C TYR A 31 17.60 10.84 1.24
N THR A 32 16.89 11.13 0.15
CA THR A 32 16.31 12.44 -0.08
C THR A 32 15.06 12.59 0.77
N GLU A 33 15.03 13.66 1.57
CA GLU A 33 13.86 14.00 2.36
C GLU A 33 12.74 14.55 1.46
N VAL A 34 11.52 14.15 1.75
CA VAL A 34 10.31 14.68 1.10
C VAL A 34 9.64 15.63 2.08
N ALA A 35 9.61 16.91 1.73
CA ALA A 35 8.97 17.93 2.56
C ALA A 35 7.44 17.77 2.58
N ASP A 36 6.84 18.18 3.70
CA ASP A 36 5.40 18.38 3.78
C ASP A 36 4.96 19.63 3.00
N ASN A 37 3.68 19.74 2.73
CA ASN A 37 3.08 20.87 2.03
C ASN A 37 1.85 21.37 2.77
N ASP A 38 1.73 22.68 2.92
CA ASP A 38 0.57 23.32 3.59
C ASP A 38 -0.66 23.41 2.68
N LYS A 39 -0.45 23.34 1.37
CA LYS A 39 -1.50 23.42 0.37
C LYS A 39 -1.43 22.22 -0.56
N PRO A 40 -2.57 21.75 -1.09
CA PRO A 40 -2.57 20.70 -2.11
C PRO A 40 -1.66 21.04 -3.29
N LEU A 41 -0.84 20.09 -3.69
CA LEU A 41 -0.04 20.14 -4.92
C LEU A 41 -0.76 19.34 -5.98
N VAL A 42 -0.97 19.95 -7.15
CA VAL A 42 -1.67 19.31 -8.27
C VAL A 42 -0.68 19.12 -9.41
N SER A 43 -0.67 17.91 -9.97
CA SER A 43 0.09 17.59 -11.18
C SER A 43 -0.84 16.92 -12.18
N ILE A 44 -0.84 17.41 -13.40
CA ILE A 44 -1.63 16.84 -14.51
C ILE A 44 -0.64 16.43 -15.60
N ALA A 45 -0.68 15.16 -15.97
CA ALA A 45 0.08 14.62 -17.08
C ALA A 45 -0.90 14.07 -18.13
N THR A 46 -0.64 14.37 -19.39
CA THR A 46 -1.44 13.87 -20.52
C THR A 46 -0.53 13.18 -21.52
N ASP A 47 -1.00 12.06 -22.04
CA ASP A 47 -0.33 11.33 -23.10
C ASP A 47 -1.38 10.95 -24.17
N LYS A 48 -1.04 11.12 -25.44
CA LYS A 48 -1.95 10.80 -26.56
C LYS A 48 -2.21 9.30 -26.72
N GLU A 49 -1.29 8.47 -26.19
CA GLU A 49 -1.39 7.01 -26.22
C GLU A 49 -2.03 6.45 -24.95
N ALA A 50 -2.31 7.29 -23.96
CA ALA A 50 -2.96 6.85 -22.72
C ALA A 50 -4.40 6.41 -23.00
N SER A 51 -4.68 5.14 -22.79
CA SER A 51 -6.03 4.55 -22.94
C SER A 51 -6.89 4.68 -21.69
N ASN A 52 -6.32 5.10 -20.58
CA ASN A 52 -6.98 5.17 -19.29
C ASN A 52 -6.64 6.49 -18.57
N MET A 53 -7.62 7.02 -17.87
CA MET A 53 -7.43 8.16 -16.97
C MET A 53 -7.33 7.66 -15.53
N VAL A 54 -6.23 8.00 -14.85
CA VAL A 54 -6.01 7.64 -13.45
C VAL A 54 -5.95 8.92 -12.62
N LEU A 55 -6.74 8.94 -11.57
CA LEU A 55 -6.72 9.98 -10.54
C LEU A 55 -6.10 9.38 -9.27
N SER A 56 -5.10 10.06 -8.68
CA SER A 56 -4.49 9.64 -7.43
C SER A 56 -4.39 10.81 -6.45
N ILE A 57 -4.76 10.57 -5.20
CA ILE A 57 -4.65 11.52 -4.10
C ILE A 57 -3.73 10.91 -3.05
N PHE A 58 -2.69 11.63 -2.67
CA PHE A 58 -1.69 11.20 -1.70
C PHE A 58 -1.79 12.04 -0.43
N TYR A 59 -2.08 11.40 0.69
CA TYR A 59 -2.04 11.98 2.02
C TYR A 59 -0.72 11.59 2.67
N LYS A 60 0.30 12.45 2.55
CA LYS A 60 1.65 12.18 3.07
C LYS A 60 1.66 12.11 4.59
N HIS A 61 2.48 11.21 5.12
CA HIS A 61 2.74 11.06 6.54
C HIS A 61 4.17 10.58 6.80
N ASP A 62 4.62 10.71 8.04
CA ASP A 62 5.92 10.19 8.45
C ASP A 62 5.88 8.67 8.55
N LYS A 63 6.99 8.05 8.19
CA LYS A 63 7.15 6.60 8.32
C LYS A 63 7.47 6.22 9.76
N MET A 64 7.03 5.05 10.16
CA MET A 64 7.46 4.45 11.41
C MET A 64 8.99 4.26 11.41
N PRO A 65 9.70 4.49 12.54
CA PRO A 65 11.11 4.16 12.67
C PRO A 65 11.38 2.69 12.35
N LYS A 66 12.47 2.41 11.61
CA LYS A 66 12.80 1.05 11.14
C LYS A 66 12.95 0.04 12.26
N GLU A 67 13.41 0.48 13.41
CA GLU A 67 13.62 -0.33 14.60
C GLU A 67 12.33 -0.92 15.15
N LEU A 68 11.20 -0.30 14.82
CA LEU A 68 9.88 -0.74 15.28
C LEU A 68 9.19 -1.72 14.33
N TYR A 69 9.63 -1.85 13.06
CA TYR A 69 8.96 -2.73 12.09
C TYR A 69 8.92 -4.20 12.52
N ALA A 70 9.99 -4.71 13.10
CA ALA A 70 10.08 -6.10 13.57
C ALA A 70 9.59 -6.28 15.02
N THR A 71 8.77 -5.39 15.54
CA THR A 71 8.24 -5.42 16.90
C THR A 71 6.73 -5.61 16.91
N ALA A 72 6.17 -5.87 18.10
CA ALA A 72 4.71 -5.90 18.28
C ALA A 72 4.02 -4.58 17.86
N ALA A 73 4.72 -3.44 17.99
CA ALA A 73 4.19 -2.15 17.54
C ALA A 73 4.08 -2.07 16.02
N GLY A 74 5.08 -2.59 15.30
CA GLY A 74 5.03 -2.72 13.83
C GLY A 74 3.87 -3.62 13.39
N LEU A 75 3.78 -4.81 13.97
CA LEU A 75 2.70 -5.75 13.65
C LEU A 75 1.31 -5.15 13.94
N MET A 76 1.16 -4.41 15.04
CA MET A 76 -0.11 -3.76 15.36
C MET A 76 -0.44 -2.64 14.37
N LYS A 77 0.57 -1.86 13.94
CA LYS A 77 0.40 -0.84 12.91
C LYS A 77 -0.08 -1.48 11.60
N ASP A 78 0.63 -2.50 11.12
CA ASP A 78 0.28 -3.20 9.88
C ASP A 78 -1.15 -3.79 9.95
N TYR A 79 -1.53 -4.36 11.10
CA TYR A 79 -2.89 -4.85 11.31
C TYR A 79 -3.93 -3.73 11.22
N MET A 80 -3.70 -2.60 11.89
CA MET A 80 -4.64 -1.47 11.86
C MET A 80 -4.77 -0.89 10.46
N GLU A 81 -3.67 -0.74 9.73
CA GLU A 81 -3.66 -0.25 8.34
C GLU A 81 -4.45 -1.19 7.43
N ASN A 82 -4.17 -2.49 7.48
CA ASN A 82 -4.91 -3.50 6.70
C ASN A 82 -6.42 -3.48 6.98
N VAL A 83 -6.82 -3.30 8.24
CA VAL A 83 -8.24 -3.22 8.60
C VAL A 83 -8.88 -1.94 8.05
N VAL A 84 -8.21 -0.79 8.16
CA VAL A 84 -8.69 0.49 7.61
C VAL A 84 -8.79 0.43 6.09
N GLU A 85 -7.76 -0.08 5.41
CA GLU A 85 -7.74 -0.27 3.96
C GLU A 85 -8.89 -1.18 3.51
N THR A 86 -9.11 -2.28 4.21
CA THR A 86 -10.22 -3.20 3.90
C THR A 86 -11.56 -2.49 3.98
N MET A 87 -11.82 -1.72 5.04
CA MET A 87 -13.10 -1.02 5.21
C MET A 87 -13.34 0.04 4.15
N ILE A 88 -12.33 0.85 3.81
CA ILE A 88 -12.51 1.89 2.79
C ILE A 88 -12.63 1.29 1.39
N ASN A 89 -11.90 0.21 1.10
CA ASN A 89 -12.00 -0.49 -0.18
C ASN A 89 -13.36 -1.19 -0.35
N GLU A 90 -13.97 -1.70 0.72
CA GLU A 90 -15.35 -2.19 0.69
C GLU A 90 -16.33 -1.08 0.31
N ARG A 91 -16.19 0.14 0.87
CA ARG A 91 -17.03 1.28 0.48
C ARG A 91 -16.83 1.70 -0.98
N PHE A 92 -15.60 1.68 -1.49
CA PHE A 92 -15.35 1.92 -2.91
C PHE A 92 -16.00 0.83 -3.78
N ALA A 93 -15.95 -0.43 -3.36
CA ALA A 93 -16.62 -1.52 -4.05
C ALA A 93 -18.15 -1.33 -4.09
N GLU A 94 -18.76 -0.87 -3.00
CA GLU A 94 -20.20 -0.52 -2.97
C GLU A 94 -20.52 0.64 -3.93
N MET A 95 -19.66 1.66 -4.02
CA MET A 95 -19.84 2.76 -4.97
C MET A 95 -19.80 2.30 -6.42
N MET A 96 -18.96 1.32 -6.76
CA MET A 96 -18.88 0.75 -8.10
C MET A 96 -20.12 -0.05 -8.51
N GLN A 97 -20.93 -0.51 -7.55
CA GLN A 97 -22.17 -1.25 -7.81
C GLN A 97 -23.37 -0.36 -8.06
N LYS A 98 -23.24 0.97 -7.94
CA LYS A 98 -24.32 1.91 -8.22
C LYS A 98 -24.66 1.93 -9.71
N ALA A 99 -25.89 2.33 -10.05
CA ALA A 99 -26.31 2.45 -11.45
C ALA A 99 -25.46 3.47 -12.25
N ASP A 100 -24.97 4.51 -11.58
CA ASP A 100 -24.07 5.52 -12.13
C ASP A 100 -22.82 5.66 -11.23
N PRO A 101 -21.84 4.74 -11.37
CA PRO A 101 -20.68 4.73 -10.51
C PRO A 101 -19.75 5.92 -10.81
N PRO A 102 -19.13 6.52 -9.80
CA PRO A 102 -18.26 7.69 -9.99
C PRO A 102 -16.90 7.35 -10.63
N PHE A 103 -16.54 6.09 -10.66
CA PHE A 103 -15.28 5.59 -11.23
C PHE A 103 -15.46 4.15 -11.73
N VAL A 104 -14.57 3.70 -12.58
CA VAL A 104 -14.51 2.31 -13.09
C VAL A 104 -13.97 1.37 -12.02
N ALA A 105 -12.93 1.80 -11.32
CA ALA A 105 -12.32 1.11 -10.19
C ALA A 105 -11.75 2.15 -9.24
N ALA A 106 -11.68 1.83 -7.95
CA ALA A 106 -10.96 2.64 -6.97
C ALA A 106 -10.32 1.76 -5.90
N GLN A 107 -9.22 2.24 -5.35
CA GLN A 107 -8.46 1.56 -4.32
C GLN A 107 -7.83 2.56 -3.36
N ALA A 108 -7.79 2.18 -2.09
CA ALA A 108 -6.99 2.82 -1.05
C ALA A 108 -5.89 1.88 -0.59
N SER A 109 -4.72 2.44 -0.30
CA SER A 109 -3.58 1.71 0.28
C SER A 109 -2.66 2.66 1.03
N ASP A 110 -1.97 2.16 2.05
CA ASP A 110 -0.88 2.86 2.73
C ASP A 110 0.48 2.27 2.30
N GLY A 111 1.50 3.10 2.22
CA GLY A 111 2.83 2.64 1.82
C GLY A 111 3.84 3.76 1.63
N ASP A 112 4.89 3.47 0.87
CA ASP A 112 5.88 4.47 0.49
C ASP A 112 5.24 5.54 -0.41
N PHE A 113 5.53 6.82 -0.12
CA PHE A 113 5.11 7.90 -1.03
C PHE A 113 5.87 7.76 -2.35
N MET A 114 5.20 7.24 -3.37
CA MET A 114 5.81 6.92 -4.67
C MET A 114 7.05 6.02 -4.51
N ILE A 115 8.25 6.57 -4.75
CA ILE A 115 9.55 5.88 -4.61
C ILE A 115 10.35 6.36 -3.39
N ALA A 116 9.81 7.28 -2.60
CA ALA A 116 10.51 7.88 -1.46
C ALA A 116 10.67 6.87 -0.32
N LYS A 117 11.87 6.81 0.26
CA LYS A 117 12.15 5.95 1.42
C LYS A 117 11.96 6.67 2.76
N THR A 118 11.85 8.00 2.74
CA THR A 118 11.74 8.86 3.93
C THR A 118 10.30 9.28 4.24
N LYS A 119 9.36 9.08 3.32
CA LYS A 119 7.96 9.51 3.48
C LYS A 119 7.00 8.39 3.08
N GLY A 120 5.95 8.23 3.86
CA GLY A 120 4.79 7.40 3.54
C GLY A 120 3.66 8.22 2.96
N ALA A 121 2.66 7.53 2.40
CA ALA A 121 1.40 8.14 2.02
C ALA A 121 0.26 7.13 2.09
N PHE A 122 -0.83 7.57 2.68
CA PHE A 122 -2.12 6.95 2.43
C PHE A 122 -2.61 7.45 1.06
N THR A 123 -2.79 6.53 0.14
CA THR A 123 -3.13 6.82 -1.26
C THR A 123 -4.54 6.35 -1.55
N VAL A 124 -5.35 7.20 -2.17
CA VAL A 124 -6.59 6.78 -2.83
C VAL A 124 -6.47 7.04 -4.32
N ALA A 125 -6.75 6.03 -5.12
CA ALA A 125 -6.64 6.11 -6.57
C ALA A 125 -7.88 5.56 -7.24
N ALA A 126 -8.24 6.13 -8.38
CA ALA A 126 -9.36 5.66 -9.20
C ALA A 126 -8.99 5.60 -10.68
N LEU A 127 -9.50 4.59 -11.35
CA LEU A 127 -9.61 4.54 -12.80
C LEU A 127 -10.90 5.24 -13.20
N VAL A 128 -10.79 6.28 -14.00
CA VAL A 128 -11.88 7.21 -14.30
C VAL A 128 -12.27 7.12 -15.77
N LYS A 129 -13.54 7.29 -16.05
CA LYS A 129 -14.04 7.43 -17.42
C LYS A 129 -13.68 8.82 -17.98
N GLU A 130 -13.52 8.89 -19.28
CA GLU A 130 -13.29 10.17 -19.96
C GLU A 130 -14.41 11.17 -19.64
N GLY A 131 -14.02 12.39 -19.25
CA GLY A 131 -14.94 13.47 -18.90
C GLY A 131 -15.55 13.39 -17.50
N GLU A 132 -15.28 12.34 -16.70
CA GLU A 132 -15.87 12.16 -15.35
C GLU A 132 -14.88 12.40 -14.19
N ILE A 133 -13.76 13.10 -14.44
CA ILE A 133 -12.71 13.29 -13.42
C ILE A 133 -13.21 14.05 -12.19
N ASP A 134 -14.04 15.07 -12.36
CA ASP A 134 -14.59 15.86 -11.25
C ASP A 134 -15.51 15.01 -10.36
N LYS A 135 -16.34 14.18 -10.97
CA LYS A 135 -17.22 13.24 -10.28
C LYS A 135 -16.43 12.22 -9.45
N ALA A 136 -15.34 11.69 -10.03
CA ALA A 136 -14.47 10.76 -9.33
C ALA A 136 -13.72 11.44 -8.19
N LEU A 137 -13.20 12.65 -8.42
CA LEU A 137 -12.51 13.45 -7.41
C LEU A 137 -13.43 13.74 -6.23
N ASP A 138 -14.64 14.24 -6.50
CA ASP A 138 -15.64 14.53 -5.46
C ASP A 138 -16.00 13.29 -4.65
N ALA A 139 -16.15 12.14 -5.30
CA ALA A 139 -16.46 10.88 -4.63
C ALA A 139 -15.31 10.42 -3.71
N LEU A 140 -14.07 10.45 -4.19
CA LEU A 140 -12.88 10.05 -3.39
C LEU A 140 -12.66 11.00 -2.21
N VAL A 141 -12.71 12.31 -2.43
CA VAL A 141 -12.54 13.32 -1.38
C VAL A 141 -13.66 13.25 -0.36
N THR A 142 -14.91 13.12 -0.82
CA THR A 142 -16.07 13.00 0.08
C THR A 142 -15.93 11.78 0.99
N GLU A 143 -15.55 10.63 0.43
CA GLU A 143 -15.42 9.41 1.24
C GLU A 143 -14.25 9.47 2.21
N THR A 144 -13.10 9.98 1.80
CA THR A 144 -11.96 10.15 2.71
C THR A 144 -12.24 11.15 3.82
N GLU A 145 -12.91 12.28 3.53
CA GLU A 145 -13.36 13.23 4.54
C GLU A 145 -14.45 12.62 5.46
N ARG A 146 -15.32 11.78 4.92
CA ARG A 146 -16.30 11.05 5.72
C ARG A 146 -15.66 10.10 6.71
N VAL A 147 -14.65 9.32 6.26
CA VAL A 147 -13.86 8.45 7.14
C VAL A 147 -13.16 9.27 8.22
N LYS A 148 -12.52 10.38 7.85
CA LYS A 148 -11.82 11.25 8.79
C LYS A 148 -12.73 11.83 9.88
N ARG A 149 -13.95 12.20 9.52
CA ARG A 149 -14.92 12.85 10.45
C ARG A 149 -15.72 11.88 11.31
N TYR A 150 -16.09 10.76 10.73
CA TYR A 150 -17.08 9.84 11.34
C TYR A 150 -16.54 8.43 11.56
N GLY A 151 -15.36 8.10 10.97
CA GLY A 151 -14.81 6.76 11.05
C GLY A 151 -15.64 5.71 10.31
N PHE A 152 -15.65 4.53 10.88
CA PHE A 152 -16.35 3.36 10.38
C PHE A 152 -17.38 2.86 11.39
N THR A 153 -18.37 2.13 10.93
CA THR A 153 -19.35 1.47 11.80
C THR A 153 -18.76 0.20 12.44
N ALA A 154 -19.34 -0.23 13.56
CA ALA A 154 -18.94 -1.48 14.20
C ALA A 154 -19.06 -2.68 13.26
N SER A 155 -20.10 -2.72 12.42
CA SER A 155 -20.31 -3.82 11.48
C SER A 155 -19.26 -3.87 10.34
N GLU A 156 -18.80 -2.70 9.85
CA GLU A 156 -17.69 -2.63 8.90
C GLU A 156 -16.40 -3.15 9.55
N TYR A 157 -16.11 -2.70 10.76
CA TYR A 157 -14.95 -3.16 11.50
C TYR A 157 -14.98 -4.68 11.76
N ASP A 158 -16.09 -5.23 12.20
CA ASP A 158 -16.20 -6.68 12.47
C ASP A 158 -15.96 -7.51 11.21
N ARG A 159 -16.51 -7.10 10.06
CA ARG A 159 -16.26 -7.79 8.78
C ARG A 159 -14.78 -7.70 8.37
N ALA A 160 -14.22 -6.49 8.35
CA ALA A 160 -12.84 -6.27 7.98
C ALA A 160 -11.87 -7.03 8.89
N ARG A 161 -12.09 -6.99 10.21
CA ARG A 161 -11.30 -7.74 11.20
C ARG A 161 -11.28 -9.23 10.91
N ILE A 162 -12.44 -9.83 10.64
CA ILE A 162 -12.53 -11.26 10.31
C ILE A 162 -11.75 -11.57 9.04
N ASN A 163 -11.87 -10.74 8.01
CA ASN A 163 -11.20 -10.93 6.74
C ASN A 163 -9.67 -10.84 6.88
N VAL A 164 -9.18 -9.82 7.58
CA VAL A 164 -7.75 -9.61 7.82
C VAL A 164 -7.16 -10.75 8.67
N LEU A 165 -7.85 -11.17 9.73
CA LEU A 165 -7.39 -12.29 10.56
C LEU A 165 -7.32 -13.60 9.77
N LYS A 166 -8.29 -13.87 8.90
CA LYS A 166 -8.25 -15.05 8.01
C LYS A 166 -7.06 -15.00 7.03
N GLN A 167 -6.70 -13.81 6.53
CA GLN A 167 -5.52 -13.65 5.68
C GLN A 167 -4.24 -14.00 6.45
N TYR A 168 -4.06 -13.50 7.66
CA TYR A 168 -2.91 -13.85 8.50
C TYR A 168 -2.87 -15.35 8.85
N GLU A 169 -4.01 -15.95 9.18
CA GLU A 169 -4.11 -17.39 9.44
C GLU A 169 -3.73 -18.21 8.20
N SER A 170 -4.20 -17.80 7.02
CA SER A 170 -3.86 -18.46 5.77
C SER A 170 -2.37 -18.35 5.44
N LEU A 171 -1.75 -17.18 5.66
CA LEU A 171 -0.31 -16.97 5.50
C LEU A 171 0.49 -17.85 6.48
N PHE A 172 0.09 -17.88 7.74
CA PHE A 172 0.74 -18.71 8.75
C PHE A 172 0.69 -20.19 8.38
N ASN A 173 -0.48 -20.69 7.96
CA ASN A 173 -0.65 -22.07 7.54
C ASN A 173 0.16 -22.38 6.26
N ALA A 174 0.18 -21.49 5.27
CA ALA A 174 0.97 -21.66 4.06
C ALA A 174 2.47 -21.78 4.35
N VAL A 175 3.00 -20.96 5.27
CA VAL A 175 4.41 -21.04 5.70
C VAL A 175 4.70 -22.35 6.44
N SER A 176 3.76 -22.85 7.23
CA SER A 176 3.96 -24.09 8.00
C SER A 176 3.99 -25.36 7.14
N TYR A 177 3.41 -25.33 5.94
CA TYR A 177 3.47 -26.45 4.98
C TYR A 177 4.75 -26.49 4.13
N THR A 178 5.61 -25.47 4.22
CA THR A 178 6.85 -25.33 3.43
C THR A 178 8.11 -25.65 4.24
N HIS A 179 7.98 -26.15 5.46
CA HIS A 179 9.09 -26.58 6.34
C HIS A 179 9.09 -28.09 6.55
#